data_19fd3bdac02f7ce15530662816c091c8
#
_entry.id   19fd3bdac02f7ce15530662816c091c8
#
_cell.length_a   1.000
_cell.length_b   1.000
_cell.length_c   1.000
_cell.angle_alpha   90.00
_cell.angle_beta   90.00
_cell.angle_gamma   90.00
#
_symmetry.space_group_name_H-M   'P 1'
#
loop_
_entity.id
_entity.type
_entity.pdbx_description
1 polymer ?
#
loop_
_entity_poly.entity_id
_entity_poly.type
_entity_poly.pdbx_seq_one_letter_code
_entity_poly.pdbx_strand_id
1 'polypeptide(L)'
;MFMRIRFDIGGVQLDAELLDTPTAKAIAAALPIASAAMTWGEEVYFDIPVKVAREQDAKAIVTPGEIAYWPDGHAIAIGFGRTPISKGGECRLASPCNIWAKALSDVKALKSVRAGATIEVKALPGK
;
A
#
# COMPACT_ATOMS: atom_id res chain seq x y z
N MET A 1 10.71 -18.56 -0.79
CA MET A 1 10.70 -17.66 -1.96
C MET A 1 9.61 -16.63 -1.79
N PHE A 2 9.92 -15.37 -2.00
CA PHE A 2 8.95 -14.29 -1.82
C PHE A 2 8.36 -13.88 -3.17
N MET A 3 7.05 -13.65 -3.18
CA MET A 3 6.35 -13.16 -4.35
C MET A 3 6.60 -11.67 -4.50
N ARG A 4 6.78 -11.21 -5.72
CA ARG A 4 6.88 -9.80 -6.06
C ARG A 4 5.65 -9.36 -6.84
N ILE A 5 5.27 -8.13 -6.62
CA ILE A 5 4.14 -7.51 -7.29
C ILE A 5 4.55 -6.15 -7.81
N ARG A 6 3.78 -5.65 -8.78
CA ARG A 6 3.99 -4.30 -9.33
C ARG A 6 2.72 -3.50 -9.18
N PHE A 7 2.88 -2.30 -8.63
CA PHE A 7 1.87 -1.26 -8.65
C PHE A 7 2.15 -0.35 -9.83
N ASP A 8 1.16 -0.12 -10.68
CA ASP A 8 1.21 0.92 -11.70
C ASP A 8 0.20 1.97 -11.28
N ILE A 9 0.68 3.12 -10.84
CA ILE A 9 -0.15 4.16 -10.22
C ILE A 9 0.05 5.43 -11.00
N GLY A 10 -0.89 5.72 -11.92
CA GLY A 10 -0.81 6.92 -12.73
C GLY A 10 0.47 7.03 -13.55
N GLY A 11 1.01 5.91 -14.01
CA GLY A 11 2.25 5.87 -14.76
C GLY A 11 3.50 5.68 -13.90
N VAL A 12 3.38 5.76 -12.57
CA VAL A 12 4.49 5.47 -11.67
C VAL A 12 4.48 3.97 -11.37
N GLN A 13 5.58 3.29 -11.67
CA GLN A 13 5.72 1.87 -11.38
C GLN A 13 6.48 1.68 -10.07
N LEU A 14 5.92 0.89 -9.17
CA LEU A 14 6.50 0.60 -7.88
C LEU A 14 6.44 -0.91 -7.66
N ASP A 15 7.58 -1.54 -7.54
CA ASP A 15 7.65 -2.97 -7.26
C ASP A 15 7.78 -3.19 -5.77
N ALA A 16 7.19 -4.28 -5.28
CA ALA A 16 7.22 -4.62 -3.87
C ALA A 16 7.33 -6.12 -3.69
N GLU A 17 7.86 -6.51 -2.54
CA GLU A 17 7.96 -7.90 -2.13
C GLU A 17 6.97 -8.18 -1.03
N LEU A 18 6.19 -9.25 -1.16
CA LEU A 18 5.19 -9.63 -0.17
C LEU A 18 5.84 -10.16 1.10
N LEU A 19 5.25 -9.81 2.22
CA LEU A 19 5.58 -10.44 3.50
C LEU A 19 4.78 -11.73 3.63
N ASP A 20 5.15 -12.56 4.60
CA ASP A 20 4.43 -13.80 4.88
C ASP A 20 3.35 -13.54 5.94
N THR A 21 2.25 -12.94 5.51
CA THR A 21 1.14 -12.57 6.40
C THR A 21 -0.20 -12.98 5.80
N PRO A 22 -1.26 -13.12 6.62
CA PRO A 22 -2.60 -13.41 6.10
C PRO A 22 -3.08 -12.35 5.10
N THR A 23 -2.79 -11.07 5.36
CA THR A 23 -3.17 -9.98 4.46
C THR A 23 -2.48 -10.11 3.12
N ALA A 24 -1.17 -10.38 3.11
CA ALA A 24 -0.41 -10.57 1.86
C ALA A 24 -0.98 -11.72 1.04
N LYS A 25 -1.32 -12.82 1.68
CA LYS A 25 -1.89 -13.99 1.00
C LYS A 25 -3.25 -13.68 0.39
N ALA A 26 -4.09 -12.96 1.11
CA ALA A 26 -5.42 -12.60 0.62
C ALA A 26 -5.33 -11.65 -0.58
N ILE A 27 -4.44 -10.67 -0.54
CA ILE A 27 -4.25 -9.73 -1.65
C ILE A 27 -3.67 -10.46 -2.85
N ALA A 28 -2.67 -11.31 -2.65
CA ALA A 28 -2.07 -12.09 -3.73
C ALA A 28 -3.11 -12.93 -4.46
N ALA A 29 -4.05 -13.51 -3.73
CA ALA A 29 -5.11 -14.34 -4.31
C ALA A 29 -6.10 -13.52 -5.15
N ALA A 30 -6.19 -12.22 -4.94
CA ALA A 30 -7.12 -11.34 -5.64
C ALA A 30 -6.49 -10.64 -6.86
N LEU A 31 -5.20 -10.78 -7.08
CA LEU A 31 -4.53 -10.12 -8.20
C LEU A 31 -4.97 -10.72 -9.55
N PRO A 32 -5.03 -9.92 -10.62
CA PRO A 32 -4.75 -8.49 -10.67
C PRO A 32 -5.89 -7.66 -10.10
N ILE A 33 -5.54 -6.49 -9.59
CA ILE A 33 -6.53 -5.55 -9.02
C ILE A 33 -6.44 -4.24 -9.80
N ALA A 34 -7.61 -3.68 -10.15
CA ALA A 34 -7.72 -2.37 -10.75
C ALA A 34 -8.44 -1.44 -9.78
N SER A 35 -7.98 -0.21 -9.68
CA SER A 35 -8.56 0.76 -8.77
C SER A 35 -8.24 2.18 -9.23
N ALA A 36 -8.52 3.16 -8.39
CA ALA A 36 -8.19 4.56 -8.64
C ALA A 36 -7.62 5.18 -7.38
N ALA A 37 -6.61 6.02 -7.57
CA ALA A 37 -5.88 6.63 -6.46
C ALA A 37 -6.71 7.68 -5.74
N MET A 38 -6.55 7.70 -4.43
CA MET A 38 -6.93 8.82 -3.58
C MET A 38 -5.68 9.27 -2.83
N THR A 39 -5.62 10.54 -2.47
CA THR A 39 -4.47 11.10 -1.78
C THR A 39 -4.90 11.70 -0.45
N TRP A 40 -4.00 11.61 0.52
CA TRP A 40 -4.24 12.15 1.86
C TRP A 40 -2.89 12.59 2.45
N GLY A 41 -2.55 13.87 2.23
CA GLY A 41 -1.19 14.32 2.51
C GLY A 41 -0.19 13.55 1.65
N GLU A 42 0.88 13.09 2.26
CA GLU A 42 1.88 12.28 1.55
C GLU A 42 1.57 10.79 1.67
N GLU A 43 0.38 10.43 1.26
CA GLU A 43 -0.11 9.05 1.21
C GLU A 43 -0.99 8.87 -0.02
N VAL A 44 -0.81 7.75 -0.71
CA VAL A 44 -1.74 7.29 -1.75
C VAL A 44 -2.47 6.07 -1.21
N TYR A 45 -3.80 6.06 -1.30
CA TYR A 45 -4.58 4.90 -0.93
C TYR A 45 -5.63 4.60 -1.98
N PHE A 46 -6.11 3.37 -2.02
CA PHE A 46 -7.10 2.96 -3.01
C PHE A 46 -7.84 1.71 -2.54
N ASP A 47 -9.13 1.66 -2.87
CA ASP A 47 -9.99 0.56 -2.50
C ASP A 47 -9.62 -0.71 -3.24
N ILE A 48 -9.75 -1.85 -2.56
CA ILE A 48 -9.55 -3.15 -3.19
C ILE A 48 -10.67 -4.10 -2.74
N PRO A 49 -11.00 -5.13 -3.55
CA PRO A 49 -12.08 -6.06 -3.21
C PRO A 49 -11.59 -7.19 -2.29
N VAL A 50 -10.87 -6.82 -1.23
CA VAL A 50 -10.30 -7.78 -0.28
C VAL A 50 -10.64 -7.31 1.11
N LYS A 51 -11.21 -8.21 1.93
CA LYS A 51 -11.58 -7.92 3.30
C LYS A 51 -10.74 -8.79 4.22
N VAL A 52 -9.89 -8.15 5.01
CA VAL A 52 -9.04 -8.83 5.99
C VAL A 52 -9.18 -8.10 7.32
N ALA A 53 -9.33 -8.85 8.40
CA ALA A 53 -9.40 -8.28 9.73
C ALA A 53 -8.04 -7.69 10.13
N ARG A 54 -8.09 -6.75 11.08
CA ARG A 54 -6.88 -6.18 11.67
C ARG A 54 -6.03 -7.29 12.28
N GLU A 55 -4.75 -7.31 11.92
CA GLU A 55 -3.81 -8.25 12.49
C GLU A 55 -3.31 -7.74 13.83
N GLN A 56 -2.75 -8.64 14.63
CA GLN A 56 -2.31 -8.31 15.99
C GLN A 56 -1.21 -7.25 16.01
N ASP A 57 -0.34 -7.25 15.00
CA ASP A 57 0.77 -6.31 14.90
C ASP A 57 0.48 -5.10 14.02
N ALA A 58 -0.80 -4.83 13.73
CA ALA A 58 -1.20 -3.65 12.98
C ALA A 58 -0.68 -2.37 13.64
N LYS A 59 -0.25 -1.41 12.83
CA LYS A 59 0.29 -0.16 13.34
C LYS A 59 -0.12 1.02 12.48
N ALA A 60 -0.22 2.19 13.12
CA ALA A 60 -0.61 3.43 12.46
C ALA A 60 0.58 4.24 11.97
N ILE A 61 1.71 4.16 12.67
CA ILE A 61 2.92 4.88 12.27
C ILE A 61 3.80 3.91 11.50
N VAL A 62 4.10 4.26 10.25
CA VAL A 62 4.85 3.39 9.35
C VAL A 62 6.12 4.09 8.88
N THR A 63 7.07 3.29 8.39
CA THR A 63 8.25 3.80 7.71
C THR A 63 7.96 3.79 6.21
N PRO A 64 8.28 4.87 5.48
CA PRO A 64 8.12 4.87 4.02
C PRO A 64 8.79 3.65 3.40
N GLY A 65 8.03 2.93 2.56
CA GLY A 65 8.44 1.62 2.01
C GLY A 65 7.64 0.47 2.58
N GLU A 66 7.10 0.61 3.77
CA GLU A 66 6.14 -0.35 4.30
C GLU A 66 4.79 -0.12 3.62
N ILE A 67 4.25 -1.15 2.99
CA ILE A 67 2.97 -1.06 2.29
C ILE A 67 1.89 -1.64 3.19
N ALA A 68 0.83 -0.86 3.40
CA ALA A 68 -0.19 -1.16 4.38
C ALA A 68 -1.52 -1.55 3.74
N TYR A 69 -2.31 -2.30 4.47
CA TYR A 69 -3.71 -2.53 4.20
C TYR A 69 -4.52 -1.94 5.36
N TRP A 70 -5.47 -1.08 5.04
CA TRP A 70 -6.32 -0.40 6.01
C TRP A 70 -7.63 -1.17 6.17
N PRO A 71 -7.81 -1.93 7.27
CA PRO A 71 -8.99 -2.79 7.41
C PRO A 71 -10.31 -2.02 7.44
N ASP A 72 -10.33 -0.86 8.07
CA ASP A 72 -11.56 -0.07 8.21
C ASP A 72 -12.10 0.40 6.86
N GLY A 73 -11.23 0.65 5.89
CA GLY A 73 -11.62 1.12 4.56
C GLY A 73 -11.46 0.09 3.45
N HIS A 74 -10.99 -1.11 3.75
CA HIS A 74 -10.70 -2.15 2.75
C HIS A 74 -9.82 -1.60 1.63
N ALA A 75 -8.75 -0.92 2.00
CA ALA A 75 -7.90 -0.20 1.06
C ALA A 75 -6.43 -0.49 1.29
N ILE A 76 -5.66 -0.43 0.21
CA ILE A 76 -4.20 -0.41 0.31
C ILE A 76 -3.78 1.04 0.56
N ALA A 77 -2.83 1.24 1.47
CA ALA A 77 -2.31 2.56 1.80
C ALA A 77 -0.79 2.54 1.68
N ILE A 78 -0.25 3.51 0.95
CA ILE A 78 1.18 3.66 0.75
C ILE A 78 1.57 5.07 1.19
N GLY A 79 2.15 5.17 2.39
CA GLY A 79 2.61 6.44 2.93
C GLY A 79 4.05 6.71 2.53
N PHE A 80 4.34 7.92 2.12
CA PHE A 80 5.69 8.31 1.73
C PHE A 80 6.18 9.56 2.46
N GLY A 81 5.42 10.04 3.45
CA GLY A 81 5.78 11.17 4.27
C GLY A 81 4.66 11.56 5.23
N ARG A 82 4.53 12.84 5.48
CA ARG A 82 3.54 13.32 6.45
C ARG A 82 2.12 13.26 5.92
N THR A 83 1.21 12.80 6.78
CA THR A 83 -0.24 12.87 6.55
C THR A 83 -0.82 14.02 7.37
N PRO A 84 -2.10 14.39 7.14
CA PRO A 84 -2.72 15.48 7.91
C PRO A 84 -2.71 15.28 9.42
N ILE A 85 -2.57 14.06 9.92
CA ILE A 85 -2.56 13.80 11.37
C ILE A 85 -1.17 13.43 11.89
N SER A 86 -0.13 13.51 11.06
CA SER A 86 1.24 13.22 11.49
C SER A 86 1.74 14.24 12.49
N LYS A 87 2.49 13.76 13.47
CA LYS A 87 3.19 14.60 14.45
C LYS A 87 4.68 14.57 14.14
N GLY A 88 5.30 15.75 14.06
CA GLY A 88 6.72 15.81 13.71
C GLY A 88 6.99 15.18 12.34
N GLY A 89 8.03 14.37 12.25
CA GLY A 89 8.43 13.71 11.00
C GLY A 89 7.81 12.36 10.73
N GLU A 90 6.79 11.96 11.51
CA GLU A 90 6.21 10.62 11.34
C GLU A 90 5.32 10.52 10.11
N CYS A 91 5.19 9.29 9.61
CA CYS A 91 4.21 8.93 8.60
C CYS A 91 3.07 8.21 9.32
N ARG A 92 2.00 8.93 9.65
CA ARG A 92 0.90 8.39 10.45
C ARG A 92 -0.33 8.15 9.58
N LEU A 93 -0.76 6.90 9.53
CA LEU A 93 -1.97 6.49 8.82
C LEU A 93 -3.21 6.77 9.68
N ALA A 94 -4.39 6.72 9.06
CA ALA A 94 -5.66 7.08 9.72
C ALA A 94 -5.97 6.21 10.94
N SER A 95 -5.58 4.94 10.92
CA SER A 95 -5.76 3.99 12.02
C SER A 95 -4.77 2.85 11.82
N PRO A 96 -4.66 1.92 12.80
CA PRO A 96 -3.73 0.80 12.64
C PRO A 96 -4.02 -0.02 11.38
N CYS A 97 -2.97 -0.29 10.63
CA CYS A 97 -3.04 -1.02 9.36
C CYS A 97 -2.16 -2.26 9.40
N ASN A 98 -2.51 -3.25 8.60
CA ASN A 98 -1.71 -4.45 8.44
C ASN A 98 -0.59 -4.17 7.43
N ILE A 99 0.66 -4.37 7.81
CA ILE A 99 1.78 -4.24 6.87
C ILE A 99 1.93 -5.58 6.16
N TRP A 100 1.87 -5.57 4.82
CA TRP A 100 1.82 -6.81 4.05
C TRP A 100 2.86 -6.90 2.94
N ALA A 101 3.56 -5.81 2.64
CA ALA A 101 4.59 -5.80 1.60
C ALA A 101 5.60 -4.71 1.89
N LYS A 102 6.76 -4.79 1.24
CA LYS A 102 7.80 -3.76 1.29
C LYS A 102 8.18 -3.35 -0.11
N ALA A 103 8.21 -2.03 -0.33
CA ALA A 103 8.61 -1.47 -1.61
C ALA A 103 10.09 -1.75 -1.86
N LEU A 104 10.41 -2.05 -3.12
CA LEU A 104 11.77 -2.30 -3.56
C LEU A 104 12.41 -1.06 -4.18
N SER A 105 11.65 0.03 -4.29
CA SER A 105 12.13 1.31 -4.81
C SER A 105 11.57 2.45 -3.95
N ASP A 106 12.00 3.68 -4.22
CA ASP A 106 11.64 4.82 -3.40
C ASP A 106 10.16 5.20 -3.60
N VAL A 107 9.37 5.07 -2.54
CA VAL A 107 7.94 5.41 -2.58
C VAL A 107 7.69 6.92 -2.74
N LYS A 108 8.70 7.76 -2.56
CA LYS A 108 8.57 9.20 -2.80
C LYS A 108 8.24 9.53 -4.25
N ALA A 109 8.45 8.59 -5.17
CA ALA A 109 8.01 8.75 -6.55
C ALA A 109 6.49 8.95 -6.64
N LEU A 110 5.73 8.53 -5.63
CA LEU A 110 4.28 8.72 -5.58
C LEU A 110 3.86 10.17 -5.36
N LYS A 111 4.79 11.04 -5.07
CA LYS A 111 4.54 12.47 -4.86
C LYS A 111 3.85 13.12 -6.08
N SER A 112 4.08 12.61 -7.28
CA SER A 112 3.47 13.13 -8.50
C SER A 112 2.07 12.57 -8.77
N VAL A 113 1.62 11.59 -8.01
CA VAL A 113 0.32 10.94 -8.22
C VAL A 113 -0.81 11.86 -7.77
N ARG A 114 -1.83 11.98 -8.60
CA ARG A 114 -3.01 12.80 -8.30
C ARG A 114 -4.22 11.92 -8.02
N ALA A 115 -5.15 12.44 -7.24
CA ALA A 115 -6.43 11.76 -7.01
C ALA A 115 -7.10 11.45 -8.34
N GLY A 116 -7.64 10.24 -8.46
CA GLY A 116 -8.27 9.76 -9.69
C GLY A 116 -7.35 9.04 -10.65
N ALA A 117 -6.03 9.02 -10.39
CA ALA A 117 -5.10 8.27 -11.24
C ALA A 117 -5.47 6.80 -11.27
N THR A 118 -5.36 6.18 -12.45
CA THR A 118 -5.65 4.75 -12.58
C THR A 118 -4.57 3.90 -11.92
N ILE A 119 -5.01 2.81 -11.30
CA ILE A 119 -4.12 1.89 -10.61
C ILE A 119 -4.33 0.47 -11.11
N GLU A 120 -3.23 -0.23 -11.34
CA GLU A 120 -3.23 -1.67 -11.55
C GLU A 120 -2.20 -2.30 -10.63
N VAL A 121 -2.58 -3.37 -9.96
CA VAL A 121 -1.67 -4.17 -9.13
C VAL A 121 -1.64 -5.57 -9.72
N LYS A 122 -0.46 -6.07 -10.02
CA LYS A 122 -0.32 -7.39 -10.64
C LYS A 122 0.89 -8.14 -10.09
N ALA A 123 0.81 -9.46 -10.15
CA ALA A 123 1.94 -10.31 -9.80
C ALA A 123 3.03 -10.18 -10.86
N LEU A 124 4.28 -10.18 -10.43
CA LEU A 124 5.41 -10.27 -11.34
C LEU A 124 5.80 -11.74 -11.49
N PRO A 125 6.34 -12.12 -12.67
CA PRO A 125 6.80 -13.50 -12.85
C PRO A 125 7.81 -13.88 -11.78
N GLY A 126 7.67 -15.09 -11.25
CA GLY A 126 8.61 -15.63 -10.29
C GLY A 126 9.96 -15.91 -10.90
N LYS A 127 10.96 -15.92 -10.07
CA LYS A 127 12.33 -16.24 -10.46
C LYS A 127 12.78 -17.52 -9.78
#